data_c7f605e4e7a5f9cc63030060337b6f21
#
_entry.id   c7f605e4e7a5f9cc63030060337b6f21
#
_cell.length_a   1.000
_cell.length_b   1.000
_cell.length_c   1.000
_cell.angle_alpha   90.00
_cell.angle_beta   90.00
_cell.angle_gamma   90.00
#
_symmetry.space_group_name_H-M   'P 1'
#
loop_
_entity.id
_entity.type
_entity.pdbx_description
1 polymer ?
#
loop_
_entity_poly.entity_id
_entity_poly.type
_entity_poly.pdbx_seq_one_letter_code
_entity_poly.pdbx_strand_id
1 'polypeptide(L)'
;MATKNFIEELEWRGMIHTIMPGAKEQLEKEQTTAYLGIDPTADSLHIGHLVGVMILKHFQMCGHRPLALVGGATGMIGDPSGKSQERNLLDEKTLRHNQEAIKRQLAKLLDFDSDAPNAAALVNNYDWMKEFTFLDFIRDIGKCITVNYMMAKDSVKKRFNGKGDGMSFTEFTYQLVQGYDFLHLYETMNCKIQLGGADQWGNITTGTELIRRKLGAEAEAFGITCPLITKADGTKFGKTESGNVWLDPRYTSPYKFYQFWLNVSDEDAKRYIKIFTLLDRETIDALIAEHDAAPHLRVLQKRLAEEITCMIHSREEYEKAVEASAILFGGATSEALHRLDEQTLLQVFEGVPQYRVARTELAAGIPFVDLCAEKSDIFASKGECRKLVQGGGVSLNKEKLADAMRPVTDADLIAGKYLLVQRGKKNYYLVIAE
;
A
#
# COMPACT_ATOMS: atom_id res chain seq x y z
N MET A 1 -7.93 29.72 -8.34
CA MET A 1 -7.11 29.37 -7.16
C MET A 1 -5.66 29.47 -7.60
N ALA A 2 -4.77 30.10 -6.81
CA ALA A 2 -3.34 30.09 -7.13
C ALA A 2 -2.87 28.63 -7.14
N THR A 3 -2.17 28.20 -8.19
CA THR A 3 -1.57 26.89 -8.29
C THR A 3 -0.52 26.76 -7.17
N LYS A 4 -0.63 25.73 -6.34
CA LYS A 4 0.36 25.46 -5.30
C LYS A 4 1.72 25.16 -5.95
N ASN A 5 2.82 25.64 -5.35
CA ASN A 5 4.16 25.28 -5.79
C ASN A 5 4.45 23.82 -5.39
N PHE A 6 4.79 22.99 -6.37
CA PHE A 6 5.00 21.55 -6.18
C PHE A 6 6.17 21.26 -5.23
N ILE A 7 7.29 21.97 -5.39
CA ILE A 7 8.46 21.76 -4.54
C ILE A 7 8.16 22.14 -3.09
N GLU A 8 7.57 23.30 -2.86
CA GLU A 8 7.18 23.74 -1.51
C GLU A 8 6.16 22.80 -0.86
N GLU A 9 5.21 22.26 -1.65
CA GLU A 9 4.23 21.27 -1.16
C GLU A 9 4.92 19.98 -0.70
N LEU A 10 5.89 19.47 -1.46
CA LEU A 10 6.61 18.25 -1.08
C LEU A 10 7.65 18.49 0.03
N GLU A 11 8.30 19.65 0.09
CA GLU A 11 9.27 19.98 1.14
C GLU A 11 8.62 19.98 2.53
N TRP A 12 7.50 20.67 2.71
CA TRP A 12 6.84 20.70 4.02
C TRP A 12 6.24 19.34 4.42
N ARG A 13 5.89 18.50 3.44
CA ARG A 13 5.44 17.12 3.66
C ARG A 13 6.58 16.18 4.01
N GLY A 14 7.85 16.59 3.83
CA GLY A 14 9.02 15.75 4.03
C GLY A 14 9.20 14.69 2.93
N MET A 15 8.73 14.99 1.72
CA MET A 15 8.75 14.10 0.56
C MET A 15 9.88 14.42 -0.44
N ILE A 16 10.80 15.31 -0.11
CA ILE A 16 11.98 15.62 -0.92
C ILE A 16 13.23 15.02 -0.29
N HIS A 17 14.00 14.28 -1.10
CA HIS A 17 15.34 13.81 -0.75
C HIS A 17 16.41 14.56 -1.56
N THR A 18 16.28 14.59 -2.89
CA THR A 18 17.23 15.27 -3.76
C THR A 18 16.49 15.92 -4.91
N ILE A 19 16.84 17.15 -5.22
CA ILE A 19 16.37 17.91 -6.39
C ILE A 19 17.59 18.23 -7.26
N MET A 20 17.55 17.87 -8.54
CA MET A 20 18.59 18.24 -9.49
C MET A 20 18.55 19.75 -9.76
N PRO A 21 19.70 20.46 -9.79
CA PRO A 21 19.74 21.89 -10.13
C PRO A 21 19.00 22.17 -11.45
N GLY A 22 18.20 23.24 -11.47
CA GLY A 22 17.36 23.63 -12.61
C GLY A 22 15.93 23.05 -12.59
N ALA A 23 15.67 22.01 -11.79
CA ALA A 23 14.34 21.39 -11.73
C ALA A 23 13.26 22.32 -11.14
N LYS A 24 13.62 23.11 -10.13
CA LYS A 24 12.72 24.09 -9.51
C LYS A 24 12.35 25.19 -10.50
N GLU A 25 13.33 25.75 -11.15
CA GLU A 25 13.19 26.80 -12.17
C GLU A 25 12.32 26.31 -13.35
N GLN A 26 12.50 25.06 -13.78
CA GLN A 26 11.68 24.44 -14.82
C GLN A 26 10.20 24.37 -14.41
N LEU A 27 9.91 23.96 -13.17
CA LEU A 27 8.54 23.85 -12.64
C LEU A 27 7.87 25.21 -12.45
N GLU A 28 8.63 26.24 -12.11
CA GLU A 28 8.13 27.62 -11.98
C GLU A 28 7.90 28.30 -13.33
N LYS A 29 8.65 27.88 -14.36
CA LYS A 29 8.61 28.49 -15.69
C LYS A 29 7.37 28.11 -16.49
N GLU A 30 6.97 26.83 -16.44
CA GLU A 30 5.90 26.31 -17.30
C GLU A 30 5.25 25.03 -16.71
N GLN A 31 4.06 24.69 -17.23
CA GLN A 31 3.50 23.38 -17.00
C GLN A 31 4.47 22.32 -17.51
N THR A 32 4.93 21.47 -16.63
CA THR A 32 5.96 20.47 -16.91
C THR A 32 5.37 19.08 -16.90
N THR A 33 5.86 18.20 -17.76
CA THR A 33 5.57 16.78 -17.75
C THR A 33 6.65 16.05 -16.95
N ALA A 34 6.25 15.20 -16.02
CA ALA A 34 7.15 14.32 -15.27
C ALA A 34 6.63 12.88 -15.26
N TYR A 35 7.54 11.91 -15.15
CA TYR A 35 7.14 10.51 -15.03
C TYR A 35 7.70 9.84 -13.79
N LEU A 36 6.99 8.80 -13.34
CA LEU A 36 7.43 7.85 -12.32
C LEU A 36 7.17 6.43 -12.83
N GLY A 37 8.20 5.59 -12.75
CA GLY A 37 8.13 4.18 -13.18
C GLY A 37 7.71 3.25 -12.04
N ILE A 38 6.85 2.30 -12.38
CA ILE A 38 6.39 1.24 -11.48
C ILE A 38 6.53 -0.10 -12.21
N ASP A 39 7.41 -0.98 -11.73
CA ASP A 39 7.53 -2.33 -12.27
C ASP A 39 6.35 -3.20 -11.79
N PRO A 40 5.62 -3.85 -12.72
CA PRO A 40 4.41 -4.62 -12.40
C PRO A 40 4.75 -6.01 -11.86
N THR A 41 5.42 -6.08 -10.71
CA THR A 41 5.88 -7.33 -10.08
C THR A 41 4.76 -8.16 -9.44
N ALA A 42 3.56 -7.58 -9.31
CA ALA A 42 2.33 -8.21 -8.85
C ALA A 42 1.12 -7.52 -9.48
N ASP A 43 -0.06 -8.15 -9.42
CA ASP A 43 -1.32 -7.60 -9.91
C ASP A 43 -1.99 -6.61 -8.90
N SER A 44 -1.21 -6.09 -7.98
CA SER A 44 -1.60 -5.02 -7.05
C SER A 44 -0.42 -4.17 -6.66
N LEU A 45 -0.69 -2.89 -6.42
CA LEU A 45 0.19 -2.02 -5.66
C LEU A 45 0.09 -2.34 -4.16
N HIS A 46 1.14 -2.05 -3.42
CA HIS A 46 1.13 -2.05 -1.96
C HIS A 46 1.44 -0.64 -1.43
N ILE A 47 1.27 -0.42 -0.13
CA ILE A 47 1.43 0.92 0.46
C ILE A 47 2.83 1.53 0.25
N GLY A 48 3.85 0.73 0.01
CA GLY A 48 5.18 1.23 -0.38
C GLY A 48 5.18 1.96 -1.72
N HIS A 49 4.38 1.51 -2.70
CA HIS A 49 4.21 2.20 -3.98
C HIS A 49 3.37 3.47 -3.84
N LEU A 50 2.50 3.52 -2.82
CA LEU A 50 1.59 4.65 -2.62
C LEU A 50 2.34 5.98 -2.45
N VAL A 51 3.57 5.95 -1.91
CA VAL A 51 4.42 7.16 -1.82
C VAL A 51 4.63 7.79 -3.19
N GLY A 52 5.04 6.99 -4.19
CA GLY A 52 5.25 7.46 -5.56
C GLY A 52 3.95 7.93 -6.21
N VAL A 53 2.84 7.22 -5.96
CA VAL A 53 1.52 7.63 -6.47
C VAL A 53 1.07 8.96 -5.86
N MET A 54 1.33 9.19 -4.56
CA MET A 54 1.03 10.48 -3.90
C MET A 54 1.87 11.62 -4.48
N ILE A 55 3.13 11.36 -4.84
CA ILE A 55 3.96 12.37 -5.54
C ILE A 55 3.34 12.74 -6.89
N LEU A 56 2.93 11.76 -7.70
CA LEU A 56 2.22 12.02 -8.97
C LEU A 56 0.91 12.77 -8.75
N LYS A 57 0.16 12.43 -7.67
CA LYS A 57 -1.08 13.11 -7.32
C LYS A 57 -0.84 14.58 -6.97
N HIS A 58 0.14 14.88 -6.13
CA HIS A 58 0.51 16.25 -5.81
C HIS A 58 1.01 17.00 -7.04
N PHE A 59 1.78 16.34 -7.92
CA PHE A 59 2.24 16.92 -9.18
C PHE A 59 1.08 17.35 -10.06
N GLN A 60 0.06 16.49 -10.20
CA GLN A 60 -1.16 16.82 -10.94
C GLN A 60 -1.95 17.95 -10.28
N MET A 61 -2.12 17.91 -8.94
CA MET A 61 -2.83 18.97 -8.20
C MET A 61 -2.12 20.33 -8.26
N CYS A 62 -0.81 20.36 -8.46
CA CYS A 62 -0.02 21.58 -8.68
C CYS A 62 -0.06 22.06 -10.14
N GLY A 63 -0.86 21.45 -11.02
CA GLY A 63 -1.07 21.90 -12.40
C GLY A 63 -0.11 21.30 -13.41
N HIS A 64 0.77 20.40 -13.01
CA HIS A 64 1.72 19.71 -13.88
C HIS A 64 1.16 18.39 -14.41
N ARG A 65 1.72 17.84 -15.49
CA ARG A 65 1.25 16.63 -16.15
C ARG A 65 2.01 15.40 -15.69
N PRO A 66 1.42 14.48 -14.91
CA PRO A 66 2.08 13.23 -14.52
C PRO A 66 1.93 12.16 -15.60
N LEU A 67 3.02 11.41 -15.83
CA LEU A 67 3.01 10.15 -16.57
C LEU A 67 3.27 9.01 -15.59
N ALA A 68 2.38 8.05 -15.51
CA ALA A 68 2.59 6.80 -14.80
C ALA A 68 3.16 5.78 -15.81
N LEU A 69 4.44 5.44 -15.67
CA LEU A 69 5.07 4.42 -16.50
C LEU A 69 4.91 3.06 -15.81
N VAL A 70 4.23 2.14 -16.46
CA VAL A 70 4.19 0.74 -16.04
C VAL A 70 5.27 -0.03 -16.81
N GLY A 71 6.23 -0.57 -16.07
CA GLY A 71 7.45 -1.16 -16.62
C GLY A 71 7.23 -2.55 -17.22
N GLY A 72 6.64 -2.64 -18.43
CA GLY A 72 6.51 -3.92 -19.13
C GLY A 72 7.85 -4.52 -19.52
N ALA A 73 8.77 -3.72 -20.10
CA ALA A 73 10.10 -4.16 -20.44
C ALA A 73 11.02 -4.28 -19.21
N THR A 74 11.03 -3.27 -18.33
CA THR A 74 11.84 -3.27 -17.11
C THR A 74 11.42 -4.38 -16.13
N GLY A 75 10.14 -4.72 -16.07
CA GLY A 75 9.64 -5.86 -15.31
C GLY A 75 10.13 -7.24 -15.79
N MET A 76 10.52 -7.34 -17.07
CA MET A 76 11.18 -8.54 -17.62
C MET A 76 12.68 -8.64 -17.28
N ILE A 77 13.29 -7.53 -16.85
CA ILE A 77 14.72 -7.45 -16.51
C ILE A 77 14.89 -7.48 -14.98
N GLY A 78 14.11 -6.69 -14.26
CA GLY A 78 14.15 -6.56 -12.81
C GLY A 78 15.18 -5.54 -12.32
N ASP A 79 14.69 -4.52 -11.60
CA ASP A 79 15.51 -3.44 -11.02
C ASP A 79 16.42 -3.97 -9.90
N PRO A 80 17.77 -3.83 -10.02
CA PRO A 80 18.72 -4.21 -8.98
C PRO A 80 18.80 -3.21 -7.82
N SER A 81 18.23 -2.01 -7.94
CA SER A 81 18.35 -0.93 -6.96
C SER A 81 17.78 -1.35 -5.59
N GLY A 82 18.60 -1.18 -4.54
CA GLY A 82 18.20 -1.54 -3.18
C GLY A 82 18.04 -3.05 -2.91
N LYS A 83 18.52 -3.93 -3.82
CA LYS A 83 18.41 -5.39 -3.72
C LYS A 83 19.78 -6.05 -3.58
N SER A 84 19.79 -7.19 -2.90
CA SER A 84 20.97 -8.05 -2.72
C SER A 84 20.95 -9.30 -3.62
N GLN A 85 19.78 -9.63 -4.19
CA GLN A 85 19.58 -10.82 -5.01
C GLN A 85 18.83 -10.46 -6.30
N GLU A 86 19.06 -11.25 -7.36
CA GLU A 86 18.35 -11.13 -8.63
C GLU A 86 16.86 -11.46 -8.47
N ARG A 87 16.01 -10.81 -9.27
CA ARG A 87 14.56 -11.05 -9.27
C ARG A 87 14.20 -12.24 -10.16
N ASN A 88 13.12 -12.93 -9.79
CA ASN A 88 12.45 -13.86 -10.69
C ASN A 88 11.82 -13.07 -11.85
N LEU A 89 12.11 -13.50 -13.08
CA LEU A 89 11.56 -12.86 -14.27
C LEU A 89 10.12 -13.32 -14.48
N LEU A 90 9.25 -12.38 -14.87
CA LEU A 90 7.85 -12.65 -15.19
C LEU A 90 7.68 -12.82 -16.70
N ASP A 91 6.74 -13.66 -17.12
CA ASP A 91 6.36 -13.79 -18.52
C ASP A 91 5.47 -12.61 -18.98
N GLU A 92 5.37 -12.41 -20.30
CA GLU A 92 4.61 -11.31 -20.89
C GLU A 92 3.13 -11.34 -20.50
N LYS A 93 2.51 -12.51 -20.42
CA LYS A 93 1.10 -12.65 -20.07
C LYS A 93 0.84 -12.18 -18.63
N THR A 94 1.67 -12.58 -17.70
CA THR A 94 1.61 -12.16 -16.29
C THR A 94 1.84 -10.66 -16.16
N LEU A 95 2.83 -10.11 -16.88
CA LEU A 95 3.10 -8.67 -16.88
C LEU A 95 1.92 -7.86 -17.40
N ARG A 96 1.28 -8.26 -18.51
CA ARG A 96 0.08 -7.58 -19.04
C ARG A 96 -1.08 -7.64 -18.07
N HIS A 97 -1.31 -8.78 -17.42
CA HIS A 97 -2.33 -8.90 -16.37
C HIS A 97 -2.07 -7.92 -15.22
N ASN A 98 -0.84 -7.89 -14.74
CA ASN A 98 -0.44 -6.99 -13.65
C ASN A 98 -0.57 -5.52 -14.04
N GLN A 99 -0.19 -5.15 -15.27
CA GLN A 99 -0.32 -3.79 -15.80
C GLN A 99 -1.77 -3.30 -15.76
N GLU A 100 -2.71 -4.10 -16.26
CA GLU A 100 -4.12 -3.75 -16.26
C GLU A 100 -4.69 -3.61 -14.83
N ALA A 101 -4.25 -4.44 -13.90
CA ALA A 101 -4.63 -4.34 -12.50
C ALA A 101 -4.10 -3.05 -11.85
N ILE A 102 -2.84 -2.73 -12.08
CA ILE A 102 -2.19 -1.49 -11.59
C ILE A 102 -2.87 -0.24 -12.17
N LYS A 103 -3.18 -0.25 -13.48
CA LYS A 103 -3.89 0.84 -14.15
C LYS A 103 -5.22 1.17 -13.44
N ARG A 104 -6.02 0.15 -13.12
CA ARG A 104 -7.28 0.35 -12.41
C ARG A 104 -7.10 0.97 -11.02
N GLN A 105 -6.01 0.65 -10.33
CA GLN A 105 -5.71 1.23 -9.02
C GLN A 105 -5.24 2.67 -9.13
N LEU A 106 -4.38 2.99 -10.11
CA LEU A 106 -3.92 4.35 -10.38
C LEU A 106 -5.06 5.28 -10.80
N ALA A 107 -6.03 4.78 -11.59
CA ALA A 107 -7.18 5.56 -12.05
C ALA A 107 -8.11 6.03 -10.92
N LYS A 108 -8.02 5.43 -9.72
CA LYS A 108 -8.73 5.94 -8.54
C LYS A 108 -8.10 7.20 -7.95
N LEU A 109 -6.82 7.41 -8.21
CA LEU A 109 -6.00 8.47 -7.58
C LEU A 109 -5.64 9.59 -8.55
N LEU A 110 -5.37 9.27 -9.81
CA LEU A 110 -4.97 10.20 -10.84
C LEU A 110 -6.11 10.40 -11.84
N ASP A 111 -6.26 11.61 -12.31
CA ASP A 111 -7.20 11.93 -13.38
C ASP A 111 -6.55 11.65 -14.75
N PHE A 112 -7.00 10.57 -15.40
CA PHE A 112 -6.57 10.17 -16.74
C PHE A 112 -7.55 10.55 -17.83
N ASP A 113 -8.80 10.87 -17.45
CA ASP A 113 -9.94 10.86 -18.38
C ASP A 113 -10.44 12.27 -18.73
N SER A 114 -10.01 13.31 -18.01
CA SER A 114 -10.43 14.67 -18.30
C SER A 114 -9.67 15.27 -19.50
N ASP A 115 -10.28 16.28 -20.11
CA ASP A 115 -9.64 17.10 -21.16
C ASP A 115 -8.68 18.16 -20.58
N ALA A 116 -8.35 18.10 -19.30
CA ALA A 116 -7.44 19.05 -18.67
C ALA A 116 -6.01 18.91 -19.25
N PRO A 117 -5.29 20.01 -19.48
CA PRO A 117 -3.95 19.97 -20.05
C PRO A 117 -2.95 19.19 -19.18
N ASN A 118 -3.25 19.01 -17.89
CA ASN A 118 -2.49 18.20 -16.94
C ASN A 118 -3.13 16.84 -16.62
N ALA A 119 -4.04 16.37 -17.49
CA ALA A 119 -4.52 14.99 -17.37
C ALA A 119 -3.35 14.01 -17.42
N ALA A 120 -3.38 13.03 -16.52
CA ALA A 120 -2.34 12.00 -16.45
C ALA A 120 -2.33 11.13 -17.72
N ALA A 121 -1.20 10.52 -18.02
CA ALA A 121 -1.15 9.47 -19.03
C ALA A 121 -0.48 8.21 -18.45
N LEU A 122 -1.00 7.06 -18.83
CA LEU A 122 -0.37 5.78 -18.58
C LEU A 122 0.45 5.39 -19.81
N VAL A 123 1.72 5.03 -19.58
CA VAL A 123 2.63 4.58 -20.63
C VAL A 123 3.27 3.25 -20.24
N ASN A 124 3.65 2.47 -21.25
CA ASN A 124 4.27 1.17 -21.04
C ASN A 124 5.58 1.10 -21.84
N ASN A 125 6.71 0.93 -21.15
CA ASN A 125 8.00 0.92 -21.82
C ASN A 125 8.20 -0.30 -22.74
N TYR A 126 7.40 -1.34 -22.64
CA TYR A 126 7.42 -2.44 -23.62
C TYR A 126 7.04 -1.97 -25.02
N ASP A 127 6.19 -0.94 -25.16
CA ASP A 127 5.70 -0.48 -26.46
C ASP A 127 6.81 0.06 -27.35
N TRP A 128 7.82 0.71 -26.78
CA TRP A 128 8.99 1.20 -27.52
C TRP A 128 10.19 0.26 -27.44
N MET A 129 10.36 -0.50 -26.34
CA MET A 129 11.51 -1.39 -26.20
C MET A 129 11.43 -2.62 -27.11
N LYS A 130 10.23 -3.13 -27.39
CA LYS A 130 10.02 -4.27 -28.30
C LYS A 130 10.49 -4.02 -29.73
N GLU A 131 10.55 -2.76 -30.15
CA GLU A 131 10.96 -2.36 -31.49
C GLU A 131 12.49 -2.43 -31.68
N PHE A 132 13.27 -2.47 -30.58
CA PHE A 132 14.71 -2.59 -30.66
C PHE A 132 15.16 -4.02 -30.90
N THR A 133 16.07 -4.19 -31.89
CA THR A 133 16.94 -5.35 -31.86
C THR A 133 18.06 -5.15 -30.84
N PHE A 134 18.63 -6.23 -30.34
CA PHE A 134 19.78 -6.16 -29.43
C PHE A 134 20.95 -5.33 -30.01
N LEU A 135 21.23 -5.50 -31.30
CA LEU A 135 22.31 -4.78 -31.98
C LEU A 135 22.01 -3.29 -32.10
N ASP A 136 20.78 -2.92 -32.40
CA ASP A 136 20.38 -1.53 -32.50
C ASP A 136 20.47 -0.83 -31.14
N PHE A 137 20.00 -1.47 -30.07
CA PHE A 137 20.09 -0.92 -28.73
C PHE A 137 21.55 -0.70 -28.29
N ILE A 138 22.44 -1.68 -28.48
CA ILE A 138 23.87 -1.53 -28.16
C ILE A 138 24.50 -0.44 -29.00
N ARG A 139 24.23 -0.40 -30.30
CA ARG A 139 24.81 0.61 -31.21
C ARG A 139 24.34 2.01 -30.87
N ASP A 140 23.06 2.23 -30.62
CA ASP A 140 22.46 3.55 -30.55
C ASP A 140 22.39 4.12 -29.13
N ILE A 141 22.27 3.26 -28.14
CA ILE A 141 22.16 3.62 -26.73
C ILE A 141 23.41 3.23 -25.96
N GLY A 142 23.84 1.98 -26.08
CA GLY A 142 24.98 1.46 -25.32
C GLY A 142 26.25 2.27 -25.49
N LYS A 143 26.56 2.76 -26.71
CA LYS A 143 27.74 3.60 -26.94
C LYS A 143 27.71 4.99 -26.27
N CYS A 144 26.53 5.46 -25.87
CA CYS A 144 26.39 6.80 -25.29
C CYS A 144 26.81 6.86 -23.83
N ILE A 145 26.78 5.73 -23.11
CA ILE A 145 27.11 5.64 -21.70
C ILE A 145 28.31 4.71 -21.52
N THR A 146 29.38 5.20 -20.89
CA THR A 146 30.59 4.39 -20.70
C THR A 146 30.39 3.37 -19.56
N VAL A 147 31.07 2.22 -19.67
CA VAL A 147 31.06 1.21 -18.59
C VAL A 147 31.58 1.79 -17.28
N ASN A 148 32.59 2.67 -17.33
CA ASN A 148 33.10 3.33 -16.13
C ASN A 148 32.04 4.18 -15.44
N TYR A 149 31.19 4.90 -16.20
CA TYR A 149 30.08 5.67 -15.66
C TYR A 149 29.07 4.75 -14.98
N MET A 150 28.72 3.63 -15.60
CA MET A 150 27.79 2.65 -15.06
C MET A 150 28.34 1.97 -13.78
N MET A 151 29.62 1.62 -13.79
CA MET A 151 30.31 1.03 -12.61
C MET A 151 30.43 2.00 -11.43
N ALA A 152 30.41 3.29 -11.68
CA ALA A 152 30.49 4.31 -10.63
C ALA A 152 29.20 4.46 -9.79
N LYS A 153 28.09 3.87 -10.22
CA LYS A 153 26.81 3.94 -9.49
C LYS A 153 26.87 3.14 -8.19
N ASP A 154 26.25 3.67 -7.13
CA ASP A 154 26.29 3.05 -5.80
C ASP A 154 25.62 1.68 -5.75
N SER A 155 24.53 1.49 -6.51
CA SER A 155 23.84 0.20 -6.65
C SER A 155 24.77 -0.86 -7.24
N VAL A 156 25.58 -0.50 -8.25
CA VAL A 156 26.56 -1.37 -8.90
C VAL A 156 27.74 -1.64 -7.97
N LYS A 157 28.35 -0.58 -7.38
CA LYS A 157 29.49 -0.73 -6.45
C LYS A 157 29.18 -1.65 -5.27
N LYS A 158 27.99 -1.54 -4.69
CA LYS A 158 27.55 -2.38 -3.55
C LYS A 158 27.51 -3.87 -3.92
N ARG A 159 27.10 -4.21 -5.16
CA ARG A 159 27.03 -5.59 -5.65
C ARG A 159 28.42 -6.16 -5.95
N PHE A 160 29.33 -5.37 -6.49
CA PHE A 160 30.71 -5.79 -6.79
C PHE A 160 31.62 -5.87 -5.55
N ASN A 161 31.40 -5.01 -4.54
CA ASN A 161 32.21 -4.97 -3.32
C ASN A 161 31.61 -5.82 -2.17
N GLY A 162 30.41 -6.40 -2.36
CA GLY A 162 29.73 -7.23 -1.37
C GLY A 162 30.18 -8.70 -1.41
N LYS A 163 29.78 -9.48 -0.41
CA LYS A 163 29.99 -10.95 -0.36
C LYS A 163 28.96 -11.74 -1.19
N GLY A 164 28.42 -11.16 -2.26
CA GLY A 164 27.39 -11.79 -3.10
C GLY A 164 27.95 -12.29 -4.44
N ASP A 165 27.09 -12.95 -5.23
CA ASP A 165 27.42 -13.57 -6.53
C ASP A 165 27.67 -12.56 -7.68
N GLY A 166 27.92 -11.28 -7.36
CA GLY A 166 28.11 -10.23 -8.36
C GLY A 166 26.78 -9.73 -8.92
N MET A 167 26.81 -9.27 -10.18
CA MET A 167 25.67 -8.73 -10.89
C MET A 167 25.61 -9.35 -12.29
N SER A 168 24.44 -9.84 -12.72
CA SER A 168 24.27 -10.35 -14.07
C SER A 168 24.34 -9.22 -15.11
N PHE A 169 24.61 -9.56 -16.36
CA PHE A 169 24.56 -8.61 -17.47
C PHE A 169 23.17 -7.96 -17.58
N THR A 170 22.12 -8.74 -17.34
CA THR A 170 20.72 -8.27 -17.32
C THR A 170 20.50 -7.17 -16.29
N GLU A 171 20.88 -7.40 -15.03
CA GLU A 171 20.79 -6.39 -13.97
C GLU A 171 21.67 -5.16 -14.26
N PHE A 172 22.88 -5.37 -14.80
CA PHE A 172 23.82 -4.29 -15.12
C PHE A 172 23.26 -3.34 -16.19
N THR A 173 22.57 -3.90 -17.20
CA THR A 173 22.00 -3.12 -18.30
C THR A 173 20.69 -2.44 -17.94
N TYR A 174 20.04 -2.78 -16.82
CA TYR A 174 18.78 -2.17 -16.39
C TYR A 174 18.84 -0.64 -16.41
N GLN A 175 19.92 -0.03 -15.90
CA GLN A 175 20.10 1.41 -15.88
C GLN A 175 20.08 2.07 -17.26
N LEU A 176 20.48 1.33 -18.32
CA LEU A 176 20.41 1.82 -19.70
C LEU A 176 18.99 1.75 -20.24
N VAL A 177 18.23 0.71 -19.89
CA VAL A 177 16.83 0.54 -20.32
C VAL A 177 15.98 1.64 -19.69
N GLN A 178 16.07 1.85 -18.38
CA GLN A 178 15.37 2.94 -17.69
C GLN A 178 15.86 4.32 -18.17
N GLY A 179 17.16 4.46 -18.46
CA GLY A 179 17.71 5.70 -19.03
C GLY A 179 17.12 6.01 -20.42
N TYR A 180 16.91 4.98 -21.23
CA TYR A 180 16.25 5.13 -22.52
C TYR A 180 14.75 5.47 -22.39
N ASP A 181 14.05 4.94 -21.40
CA ASP A 181 12.67 5.34 -21.12
C ASP A 181 12.57 6.86 -20.94
N PHE A 182 13.51 7.45 -20.19
CA PHE A 182 13.52 8.89 -20.00
C PHE A 182 13.80 9.66 -21.30
N LEU A 183 14.78 9.22 -22.08
CA LEU A 183 15.07 9.81 -23.40
C LEU A 183 13.84 9.72 -24.33
N HIS A 184 13.21 8.56 -24.43
CA HIS A 184 12.03 8.35 -25.24
C HIS A 184 10.87 9.28 -24.84
N LEU A 185 10.58 9.36 -23.56
CA LEU A 185 9.51 10.22 -23.03
C LEU A 185 9.85 11.72 -23.18
N TYR A 186 11.14 12.07 -23.09
CA TYR A 186 11.61 13.42 -23.37
C TYR A 186 11.33 13.82 -24.83
N GLU A 187 11.71 12.97 -25.78
CA GLU A 187 11.54 13.24 -27.23
C GLU A 187 10.07 13.20 -27.67
N THR A 188 9.27 12.27 -27.14
CA THR A 188 7.90 12.01 -27.63
C THR A 188 6.79 12.71 -26.84
N MET A 189 7.02 13.00 -25.56
CA MET A 189 6.02 13.56 -24.65
C MET A 189 6.47 14.82 -23.92
N ASN A 190 7.59 15.41 -24.32
CA ASN A 190 8.20 16.58 -23.66
C ASN A 190 8.35 16.38 -22.12
N CYS A 191 8.68 15.14 -21.71
CA CYS A 191 8.85 14.80 -20.30
C CYS A 191 10.22 15.27 -19.83
N LYS A 192 10.27 16.30 -18.99
CA LYS A 192 11.52 16.91 -18.54
C LYS A 192 11.99 16.44 -17.18
N ILE A 193 11.14 15.78 -16.39
CA ILE A 193 11.46 15.37 -15.03
C ILE A 193 11.20 13.89 -14.84
N GLN A 194 12.16 13.17 -14.25
CA GLN A 194 11.95 11.85 -13.69
C GLN A 194 11.82 11.93 -12.18
N LEU A 195 10.76 11.32 -11.65
CA LEU A 195 10.46 11.20 -10.22
C LEU A 195 10.79 9.77 -9.75
N GLY A 196 11.26 9.61 -8.51
CA GLY A 196 11.55 8.28 -7.97
C GLY A 196 11.93 8.28 -6.49
N GLY A 197 12.15 7.11 -5.91
CA GLY A 197 12.76 6.97 -4.60
C GLY A 197 14.26 7.31 -4.62
N ALA A 198 14.85 7.56 -3.46
CA ALA A 198 16.28 7.88 -3.33
C ALA A 198 17.19 6.76 -3.87
N ASP A 199 16.73 5.50 -3.87
CA ASP A 199 17.42 4.36 -4.46
C ASP A 199 17.49 4.41 -6.00
N GLN A 200 16.60 5.18 -6.64
CA GLN A 200 16.53 5.36 -8.10
C GLN A 200 17.48 6.42 -8.63
N TRP A 201 18.17 7.17 -7.78
CA TRP A 201 19.03 8.28 -8.20
C TRP A 201 20.06 7.89 -9.28
N GLY A 202 20.65 6.70 -9.16
CA GLY A 202 21.60 6.16 -10.14
C GLY A 202 21.00 5.97 -11.53
N ASN A 203 19.79 5.40 -11.60
CA ASN A 203 19.06 5.18 -12.85
C ASN A 203 18.59 6.51 -13.45
N ILE A 204 18.03 7.41 -12.63
CA ILE A 204 17.57 8.74 -13.03
C ILE A 204 18.71 9.55 -13.67
N THR A 205 19.87 9.60 -13.01
CA THR A 205 21.04 10.33 -13.54
C THR A 205 21.63 9.68 -14.80
N THR A 206 21.42 8.38 -15.01
CA THR A 206 21.77 7.75 -16.30
C THR A 206 20.87 8.25 -17.42
N GLY A 207 19.58 8.44 -17.16
CA GLY A 207 18.64 9.02 -18.12
C GLY A 207 18.98 10.46 -18.49
N THR A 208 19.23 11.33 -17.50
CA THR A 208 19.62 12.73 -17.77
C THR A 208 20.94 12.82 -18.55
N GLU A 209 21.92 11.97 -18.23
CA GLU A 209 23.20 11.92 -18.95
C GLU A 209 23.02 11.40 -20.39
N LEU A 210 22.15 10.42 -20.60
CA LEU A 210 21.82 9.92 -21.94
C LEU A 210 21.18 10.99 -22.79
N ILE A 211 20.23 11.75 -22.27
CA ILE A 211 19.58 12.88 -22.94
C ILE A 211 20.63 13.91 -23.35
N ARG A 212 21.47 14.32 -22.40
CA ARG A 212 22.55 15.27 -22.66
C ARG A 212 23.51 14.83 -23.77
N ARG A 213 23.87 13.53 -23.80
CA ARG A 213 24.81 13.00 -24.80
C ARG A 213 24.21 12.80 -26.18
N LYS A 214 22.90 12.50 -26.22
CA LYS A 214 22.19 12.28 -27.50
C LYS A 214 21.73 13.56 -28.14
N LEU A 215 21.21 14.51 -27.35
CA LEU A 215 20.54 15.72 -27.84
C LEU A 215 21.38 17.00 -27.65
N GLY A 216 22.50 16.91 -26.94
CA GLY A 216 23.38 18.07 -26.69
C GLY A 216 23.21 18.68 -25.31
N ALA A 217 24.10 19.61 -24.94
CA ALA A 217 24.14 20.22 -23.62
C ALA A 217 22.93 21.11 -23.29
N GLU A 218 22.23 21.59 -24.33
CA GLU A 218 21.04 22.43 -24.20
C GLU A 218 19.76 21.64 -23.89
N ALA A 219 19.82 20.29 -23.94
CA ALA A 219 18.70 19.45 -23.61
C ALA A 219 18.60 19.29 -22.07
N GLU A 220 17.68 20.05 -21.49
CA GLU A 220 17.46 20.10 -20.02
C GLU A 220 16.52 18.99 -19.56
N ALA A 221 17.04 18.07 -18.75
CA ALA A 221 16.29 17.00 -18.11
C ALA A 221 16.72 16.86 -16.66
N PHE A 222 15.76 16.62 -15.76
CA PHE A 222 15.98 16.72 -14.33
C PHE A 222 15.48 15.49 -13.58
N GLY A 223 16.02 15.28 -12.40
CA GLY A 223 15.58 14.25 -11.45
C GLY A 223 15.15 14.86 -10.12
N ILE A 224 14.08 14.32 -9.54
CA ILE A 224 13.63 14.62 -8.18
C ILE A 224 13.39 13.30 -7.48
N THR A 225 13.99 13.12 -6.30
CA THR A 225 13.80 11.91 -5.51
C THR A 225 13.18 12.19 -4.14
N CYS A 226 12.37 11.23 -3.67
CA CYS A 226 11.82 11.21 -2.33
C CYS A 226 12.63 10.26 -1.42
N PRO A 227 12.61 10.48 -0.09
CA PRO A 227 13.21 9.55 0.86
C PRO A 227 12.53 8.19 0.81
N LEU A 228 13.30 7.14 1.07
CA LEU A 228 12.73 5.82 1.30
C LEU A 228 12.00 5.84 2.64
N ILE A 229 10.74 5.44 2.63
CA ILE A 229 9.93 5.42 3.84
C ILE A 229 10.27 4.18 4.68
N THR A 230 10.64 4.43 5.92
CA THR A 230 10.83 3.42 6.97
C THR A 230 9.88 3.71 8.12
N LYS A 231 9.62 2.72 8.97
CA LYS A 231 8.97 2.96 10.25
C LYS A 231 9.94 3.69 11.20
N ALA A 232 9.42 4.29 12.27
CA ALA A 232 10.24 4.97 13.29
C ALA A 232 11.28 4.05 13.95
N ASP A 233 10.99 2.74 14.03
CA ASP A 233 11.92 1.72 14.52
C ASP A 233 13.00 1.31 13.50
N GLY A 234 13.04 1.93 12.32
CA GLY A 234 13.98 1.65 11.23
C GLY A 234 13.60 0.44 10.36
N THR A 235 12.53 -0.27 10.65
CA THR A 235 12.08 -1.39 9.84
C THR A 235 11.41 -0.92 8.54
N LYS A 236 11.29 -1.85 7.57
CA LYS A 236 10.70 -1.52 6.26
C LYS A 236 9.22 -1.16 6.41
N PHE A 237 8.85 -0.01 5.86
CA PHE A 237 7.45 0.40 5.73
C PHE A 237 6.67 -0.56 4.81
N GLY A 238 5.41 -0.81 5.17
CA GLY A 238 4.50 -1.60 4.35
C GLY A 238 4.66 -3.11 4.47
N LYS A 239 5.54 -3.59 5.34
CA LYS A 239 5.65 -5.00 5.68
C LYS A 239 5.10 -5.27 7.09
N THR A 240 4.28 -6.33 7.18
CA THR A 240 3.81 -6.93 8.43
C THR A 240 4.38 -8.34 8.54
N GLU A 241 4.12 -9.04 9.63
CA GLU A 241 4.46 -10.46 9.77
C GLU A 241 3.79 -11.33 8.69
N SER A 242 2.61 -10.92 8.22
CA SER A 242 1.87 -11.58 7.13
C SER A 242 2.26 -11.12 5.72
N GLY A 243 3.28 -10.27 5.57
CA GLY A 243 3.77 -9.80 4.26
C GLY A 243 3.45 -8.35 3.95
N ASN A 244 3.27 -8.02 2.67
CA ASN A 244 2.96 -6.66 2.22
C ASN A 244 1.52 -6.26 2.55
N VAL A 245 1.29 -4.98 2.84
CA VAL A 245 -0.05 -4.38 2.90
C VAL A 245 -0.41 -3.90 1.50
N TRP A 246 -1.36 -4.61 0.87
CA TRP A 246 -1.77 -4.40 -0.52
C TRP A 246 -2.92 -3.40 -0.63
N LEU A 247 -3.01 -2.73 -1.78
CA LEU A 247 -4.14 -1.84 -2.08
C LEU A 247 -5.37 -2.60 -2.59
N ASP A 248 -5.16 -3.83 -3.11
CA ASP A 248 -6.27 -4.67 -3.57
C ASP A 248 -6.94 -5.40 -2.39
N PRO A 249 -8.26 -5.29 -2.23
CA PRO A 249 -8.99 -5.93 -1.13
C PRO A 249 -8.93 -7.47 -1.16
N ARG A 250 -8.58 -8.07 -2.29
CA ARG A 250 -8.36 -9.54 -2.40
C ARG A 250 -7.16 -10.00 -1.58
N TYR A 251 -6.13 -9.16 -1.42
CA TYR A 251 -4.89 -9.50 -0.70
C TYR A 251 -4.84 -8.90 0.71
N THR A 252 -5.31 -7.67 0.88
CA THR A 252 -5.44 -7.02 2.19
C THR A 252 -6.83 -6.42 2.26
N SER A 253 -7.71 -7.00 3.07
CA SER A 253 -9.06 -6.47 3.19
C SER A 253 -9.08 -5.03 3.68
N PRO A 254 -10.16 -4.26 3.39
CA PRO A 254 -10.32 -2.90 3.88
C PRO A 254 -10.21 -2.81 5.41
N TYR A 255 -10.69 -3.83 6.14
CA TYR A 255 -10.53 -3.91 7.60
C TYR A 255 -9.06 -4.01 8.03
N LYS A 256 -8.29 -4.95 7.47
CA LYS A 256 -6.84 -5.10 7.78
C LYS A 256 -6.05 -3.87 7.32
N PHE A 257 -6.42 -3.29 6.18
CA PHE A 257 -5.84 -2.05 5.68
C PHE A 257 -6.07 -0.88 6.64
N TYR A 258 -7.31 -0.69 7.10
CA TYR A 258 -7.66 0.30 8.13
C TYR A 258 -6.89 0.07 9.43
N GLN A 259 -6.84 -1.18 9.92
CA GLN A 259 -6.11 -1.53 11.15
C GLN A 259 -4.62 -1.23 11.06
N PHE A 260 -4.00 -1.42 9.90
CA PHE A 260 -2.59 -1.07 9.70
C PHE A 260 -2.34 0.41 10.01
N TRP A 261 -3.14 1.30 9.45
CA TRP A 261 -2.98 2.74 9.66
C TRP A 261 -3.38 3.20 11.05
N LEU A 262 -4.42 2.58 11.60
CA LEU A 262 -4.87 2.86 12.97
C LEU A 262 -3.79 2.50 14.00
N ASN A 263 -2.96 1.48 13.74
CA ASN A 263 -1.99 0.95 14.71
C ASN A 263 -0.55 1.46 14.53
N VAL A 264 -0.30 2.43 13.66
CA VAL A 264 1.02 3.05 13.56
C VAL A 264 1.38 3.81 14.84
N SER A 265 2.70 3.96 15.10
CA SER A 265 3.20 4.73 16.24
C SER A 265 2.81 6.21 16.13
N ASP A 266 2.87 6.95 17.23
CA ASP A 266 2.59 8.39 17.22
C ASP A 266 3.59 9.16 16.34
N GLU A 267 4.86 8.77 16.36
CA GLU A 267 5.90 9.33 15.50
C GLU A 267 5.63 9.07 14.02
N ASP A 268 5.29 7.83 13.67
CA ASP A 268 4.93 7.47 12.29
C ASP A 268 3.66 8.19 11.84
N ALA A 269 2.65 8.30 12.69
CA ALA A 269 1.40 8.98 12.35
C ALA A 269 1.64 10.45 11.95
N LYS A 270 2.52 11.17 12.66
CA LYS A 270 2.91 12.55 12.34
C LYS A 270 3.60 12.69 10.99
N ARG A 271 4.36 11.68 10.60
CA ARG A 271 5.02 11.66 9.29
C ARG A 271 4.04 11.24 8.20
N TYR A 272 3.31 10.16 8.43
CA TYR A 272 2.45 9.56 7.41
C TYR A 272 1.23 10.40 7.08
N ILE A 273 0.68 11.17 8.03
CA ILE A 273 -0.43 12.09 7.74
C ILE A 273 -0.05 13.14 6.68
N LYS A 274 1.22 13.57 6.67
CA LYS A 274 1.76 14.49 5.66
C LYS A 274 1.95 13.84 4.31
N ILE A 275 2.41 12.58 4.29
CA ILE A 275 2.81 11.87 3.06
C ILE A 275 1.60 11.28 2.34
N PHE A 276 0.69 10.64 3.08
CA PHE A 276 -0.35 9.78 2.52
C PHE A 276 -1.74 10.42 2.49
N THR A 277 -1.88 11.69 2.88
CA THR A 277 -3.17 12.39 2.80
C THR A 277 -3.09 13.62 1.91
N LEU A 278 -4.26 14.07 1.45
CA LEU A 278 -4.40 15.31 0.67
C LEU A 278 -4.83 16.49 1.53
N LEU A 279 -4.81 16.34 2.86
CA LEU A 279 -5.10 17.41 3.80
C LEU A 279 -4.11 18.57 3.64
N ASP A 280 -4.57 19.78 3.83
CA ASP A 280 -3.70 20.95 3.83
C ASP A 280 -2.86 21.06 5.11
N ARG A 281 -1.88 21.95 5.07
CA ARG A 281 -0.91 22.12 6.15
C ARG A 281 -1.58 22.56 7.45
N GLU A 282 -2.51 23.50 7.38
CA GLU A 282 -3.21 24.05 8.54
C GLU A 282 -4.00 22.96 9.27
N THR A 283 -4.74 22.15 8.52
CA THR A 283 -5.48 20.99 9.06
C THR A 283 -4.54 19.97 9.71
N ILE A 284 -3.42 19.66 9.06
CA ILE A 284 -2.46 18.68 9.60
C ILE A 284 -1.79 19.22 10.87
N ASP A 285 -1.38 20.47 10.88
CA ASP A 285 -0.73 21.09 12.05
C ASP A 285 -1.70 21.14 13.25
N ALA A 286 -3.00 21.44 13.02
CA ALA A 286 -4.04 21.40 14.05
C ALA A 286 -4.25 19.98 14.61
N LEU A 287 -4.32 18.96 13.73
CA LEU A 287 -4.46 17.56 14.14
C LEU A 287 -3.25 17.07 14.96
N ILE A 288 -2.04 17.47 14.59
CA ILE A 288 -0.82 17.13 15.34
C ILE A 288 -0.88 17.78 16.73
N ALA A 289 -1.26 19.05 16.83
CA ALA A 289 -1.39 19.74 18.11
C ALA A 289 -2.45 19.11 19.03
N GLU A 290 -3.61 18.74 18.47
CA GLU A 290 -4.66 18.02 19.20
C GLU A 290 -4.15 16.66 19.70
N HIS A 291 -3.47 15.91 18.83
CA HIS A 291 -2.90 14.62 19.20
C HIS A 291 -1.86 14.74 20.30
N ASP A 292 -0.97 15.73 20.23
CA ASP A 292 0.08 15.95 21.26
C ASP A 292 -0.50 16.29 22.63
N ALA A 293 -1.67 16.96 22.67
CA ALA A 293 -2.35 17.25 23.92
C ALA A 293 -2.96 16.00 24.59
N ALA A 294 -3.38 14.99 23.80
CA ALA A 294 -4.02 13.78 24.30
C ALA A 294 -3.72 12.55 23.42
N PRO A 295 -2.46 12.02 23.39
CA PRO A 295 -2.06 10.95 22.48
C PRO A 295 -2.88 9.66 22.63
N HIS A 296 -3.34 9.37 23.86
CA HIS A 296 -4.15 8.18 24.16
C HIS A 296 -5.49 8.14 23.41
N LEU A 297 -6.00 9.26 22.93
CA LEU A 297 -7.21 9.33 22.09
C LEU A 297 -6.97 8.90 20.65
N ARG A 298 -5.70 8.86 20.21
CA ARG A 298 -5.26 8.42 18.88
C ARG A 298 -5.96 9.18 17.73
N VAL A 299 -6.20 10.46 17.92
CA VAL A 299 -6.93 11.31 16.96
C VAL A 299 -6.22 11.30 15.61
N LEU A 300 -4.89 11.42 15.63
CA LEU A 300 -4.06 11.47 14.43
C LEU A 300 -4.11 10.16 13.62
N GLN A 301 -3.99 9.00 14.30
CA GLN A 301 -4.08 7.69 13.65
C GLN A 301 -5.48 7.42 13.09
N LYS A 302 -6.52 7.83 13.81
CA LYS A 302 -7.92 7.69 13.35
C LYS A 302 -8.14 8.49 12.07
N ARG A 303 -7.69 9.75 12.05
CA ARG A 303 -7.82 10.59 10.85
C ARG A 303 -6.99 10.06 9.69
N LEU A 304 -5.76 9.64 9.94
CA LEU A 304 -4.89 9.01 8.95
C LEU A 304 -5.55 7.76 8.33
N ALA A 305 -6.07 6.87 9.17
CA ALA A 305 -6.74 5.65 8.72
C ALA A 305 -8.02 5.95 7.94
N GLU A 306 -8.79 6.95 8.34
CA GLU A 306 -9.98 7.44 7.62
C GLU A 306 -9.61 7.92 6.22
N GLU A 307 -8.71 8.89 6.11
CA GLU A 307 -8.33 9.52 4.84
C GLU A 307 -7.83 8.48 3.84
N ILE A 308 -6.92 7.59 4.26
CA ILE A 308 -6.31 6.64 3.34
C ILE A 308 -7.29 5.52 2.99
N THR A 309 -8.07 5.00 3.94
CA THR A 309 -9.03 3.93 3.65
C THR A 309 -10.13 4.42 2.71
N CYS A 310 -10.65 5.64 2.93
CA CYS A 310 -11.62 6.24 2.02
C CYS A 310 -11.04 6.46 0.62
N MET A 311 -9.80 6.90 0.52
CA MET A 311 -9.15 7.20 -0.75
C MET A 311 -8.86 5.94 -1.58
N ILE A 312 -8.43 4.85 -0.95
CA ILE A 312 -8.02 3.62 -1.63
C ILE A 312 -9.22 2.67 -1.87
N HIS A 313 -10.09 2.54 -0.89
CA HIS A 313 -11.25 1.65 -0.97
C HIS A 313 -12.53 2.45 -1.20
N SER A 314 -13.20 2.90 -0.14
CA SER A 314 -14.34 3.81 -0.18
C SER A 314 -14.72 4.28 1.22
N ARG A 315 -15.62 5.28 1.31
CA ARG A 315 -16.25 5.71 2.57
C ARG A 315 -17.01 4.55 3.22
N GLU A 316 -17.77 3.78 2.44
CA GLU A 316 -18.54 2.65 2.92
C GLU A 316 -17.65 1.57 3.55
N GLU A 317 -16.53 1.21 2.90
CA GLU A 317 -15.58 0.22 3.41
C GLU A 317 -14.86 0.72 4.68
N TYR A 318 -14.59 2.01 4.78
CA TYR A 318 -14.08 2.62 6.00
C TYR A 318 -15.09 2.50 7.15
N GLU A 319 -16.35 2.83 6.94
CA GLU A 319 -17.40 2.74 7.96
C GLU A 319 -17.59 1.30 8.46
N LYS A 320 -17.60 0.33 7.54
CA LYS A 320 -17.60 -1.11 7.89
C LYS A 320 -16.38 -1.50 8.73
N ALA A 321 -15.19 -1.00 8.38
CA ALA A 321 -13.96 -1.29 9.12
C ALA A 321 -13.97 -0.69 10.54
N VAL A 322 -14.52 0.53 10.71
CA VAL A 322 -14.72 1.17 12.01
C VAL A 322 -15.70 0.37 12.86
N GLU A 323 -16.86 -0.02 12.29
CA GLU A 323 -17.87 -0.83 12.97
C GLU A 323 -17.28 -2.18 13.42
N ALA A 324 -16.58 -2.86 12.53
CA ALA A 324 -15.88 -4.11 12.82
C ALA A 324 -14.83 -3.96 13.95
N SER A 325 -14.07 -2.87 13.92
CA SER A 325 -13.08 -2.57 14.96
C SER A 325 -13.73 -2.35 16.34
N ALA A 326 -14.88 -1.69 16.39
CA ALA A 326 -15.63 -1.45 17.61
C ALA A 326 -16.13 -2.76 18.28
N ILE A 327 -16.31 -3.81 17.51
CA ILE A 327 -16.76 -5.14 18.03
C ILE A 327 -15.73 -5.71 19.00
N LEU A 328 -14.44 -5.63 18.70
CA LEU A 328 -13.39 -6.15 19.60
C LEU A 328 -13.27 -5.33 20.90
N PHE A 329 -13.47 -4.03 20.84
CA PHE A 329 -13.23 -3.12 21.97
C PHE A 329 -14.45 -2.85 22.85
N GLY A 330 -15.55 -3.58 22.63
CA GLY A 330 -16.67 -3.63 23.58
C GLY A 330 -17.79 -2.59 23.38
N GLY A 331 -17.73 -1.80 22.29
CA GLY A 331 -18.74 -0.78 21.98
C GLY A 331 -19.81 -1.19 20.97
N ALA A 332 -19.69 -2.38 20.36
CA ALA A 332 -20.61 -2.80 19.30
C ALA A 332 -21.77 -3.65 19.83
N THR A 333 -22.92 -3.50 19.16
CA THR A 333 -24.14 -4.28 19.39
C THR A 333 -24.09 -5.63 18.68
N SER A 334 -24.97 -6.56 19.09
CA SER A 334 -25.23 -7.81 18.39
C SER A 334 -25.59 -7.59 16.90
N GLU A 335 -26.35 -6.54 16.61
CA GLU A 335 -26.74 -6.17 15.23
C GLU A 335 -25.54 -5.84 14.36
N ALA A 336 -24.54 -5.12 14.89
CA ALA A 336 -23.31 -4.82 14.16
C ALA A 336 -22.53 -6.09 13.82
N LEU A 337 -22.50 -7.06 14.75
CA LEU A 337 -21.86 -8.36 14.54
C LEU A 337 -22.54 -9.17 13.43
N HIS A 338 -23.88 -9.14 13.34
CA HIS A 338 -24.65 -9.85 12.33
C HIS A 338 -24.56 -9.24 10.93
N ARG A 339 -24.11 -7.97 10.82
CA ARG A 339 -23.85 -7.30 9.53
C ARG A 339 -22.50 -7.60 8.90
N LEU A 340 -21.57 -8.22 9.67
CA LEU A 340 -20.27 -8.61 9.15
C LEU A 340 -20.41 -9.73 8.12
N ASP A 341 -19.67 -9.61 7.02
CA ASP A 341 -19.43 -10.74 6.13
C ASP A 341 -18.46 -11.76 6.77
N GLU A 342 -18.46 -12.98 6.25
CA GLU A 342 -17.65 -14.08 6.76
C GLU A 342 -16.16 -13.73 6.83
N GLN A 343 -15.64 -13.07 5.78
CA GLN A 343 -14.23 -12.73 5.71
C GLN A 343 -13.84 -11.72 6.80
N THR A 344 -14.62 -10.68 6.96
CA THR A 344 -14.38 -9.65 7.99
C THR A 344 -14.53 -10.24 9.40
N LEU A 345 -15.53 -11.09 9.64
CA LEU A 345 -15.71 -11.79 10.92
C LEU A 345 -14.47 -12.60 11.30
N LEU A 346 -13.96 -13.42 10.37
CA LEU A 346 -12.77 -14.24 10.60
C LEU A 346 -11.51 -13.40 10.82
N GLN A 347 -11.38 -12.25 10.19
CA GLN A 347 -10.26 -11.34 10.39
C GLN A 347 -10.33 -10.58 11.73
N VAL A 348 -11.52 -10.15 12.14
CA VAL A 348 -11.75 -9.53 13.46
C VAL A 348 -11.37 -10.49 14.58
N PHE A 349 -11.72 -11.77 14.43
CA PHE A 349 -11.46 -12.81 15.42
C PHE A 349 -10.27 -13.71 15.05
N GLU A 350 -9.32 -13.20 14.27
CA GLU A 350 -8.09 -13.93 13.93
C GLU A 350 -7.30 -14.30 15.20
N GLY A 351 -6.91 -15.58 15.33
CA GLY A 351 -6.17 -16.08 16.49
C GLY A 351 -7.01 -16.45 17.71
N VAL A 352 -8.33 -16.26 17.70
CA VAL A 352 -9.18 -16.79 18.77
C VAL A 352 -9.38 -18.31 18.59
N PRO A 353 -9.50 -19.07 19.70
CA PRO A 353 -9.80 -20.50 19.62
C PRO A 353 -11.08 -20.78 18.86
N GLN A 354 -11.04 -21.77 17.97
CA GLN A 354 -12.18 -22.18 17.13
C GLN A 354 -12.60 -23.60 17.45
N TYR A 355 -13.91 -23.83 17.54
CA TYR A 355 -14.52 -25.14 17.78
C TYR A 355 -15.52 -25.44 16.67
N ARG A 356 -15.75 -26.69 16.36
CA ARG A 356 -16.70 -27.16 15.34
C ARG A 356 -17.83 -27.93 15.95
N VAL A 357 -19.05 -27.71 15.50
CA VAL A 357 -20.25 -28.38 15.94
C VAL A 357 -21.09 -28.78 14.73
N ALA A 358 -21.73 -29.99 14.83
CA ALA A 358 -22.60 -30.40 13.75
C ALA A 358 -23.83 -29.50 13.65
N ARG A 359 -24.16 -29.02 12.46
CA ARG A 359 -25.33 -28.16 12.21
C ARG A 359 -26.66 -28.83 12.67
N THR A 360 -26.74 -30.15 12.57
CA THR A 360 -27.90 -30.91 13.04
C THR A 360 -28.17 -30.77 14.53
N GLU A 361 -27.14 -30.53 15.33
CA GLU A 361 -27.31 -30.30 16.79
C GLU A 361 -27.86 -28.90 17.06
N LEU A 362 -27.47 -27.90 16.27
CA LEU A 362 -28.05 -26.55 16.36
C LEU A 362 -29.50 -26.52 15.85
N ALA A 363 -29.81 -27.24 14.77
CA ALA A 363 -31.18 -27.36 14.28
C ALA A 363 -32.13 -27.97 15.30
N ALA A 364 -31.65 -28.90 16.14
CA ALA A 364 -32.39 -29.51 17.23
C ALA A 364 -32.52 -28.61 18.48
N GLY A 365 -31.74 -27.51 18.55
CA GLY A 365 -31.70 -26.64 19.73
C GLY A 365 -30.84 -27.19 20.87
N ILE A 366 -29.51 -27.04 20.79
CA ILE A 366 -28.59 -27.47 21.85
C ILE A 366 -28.57 -26.47 23.00
N PRO A 367 -28.71 -26.91 24.31
CA PRO A 367 -28.50 -26.01 25.43
C PRO A 367 -27.10 -25.36 25.39
N PHE A 368 -27.00 -24.06 25.68
CA PHE A 368 -25.73 -23.34 25.65
C PHE A 368 -24.65 -23.99 26.51
N VAL A 369 -25.01 -24.49 27.71
CA VAL A 369 -24.09 -25.16 28.61
C VAL A 369 -23.50 -26.43 27.98
N ASP A 370 -24.29 -27.19 27.21
CA ASP A 370 -23.86 -28.42 26.57
C ASP A 370 -22.97 -28.11 25.35
N LEU A 371 -23.33 -27.09 24.59
CA LEU A 371 -22.50 -26.58 23.50
C LEU A 371 -21.10 -26.16 23.98
N CYS A 372 -21.03 -25.44 25.11
CA CYS A 372 -19.77 -24.81 25.56
C CYS A 372 -18.93 -25.70 26.49
N ALA A 373 -19.48 -26.79 27.09
CA ALA A 373 -18.75 -27.64 28.01
C ALA A 373 -18.69 -29.14 27.60
N GLU A 374 -19.50 -29.58 26.61
CA GLU A 374 -19.44 -30.94 26.09
C GLU A 374 -19.03 -31.03 24.64
N LYS A 375 -19.43 -30.03 23.80
CA LYS A 375 -19.11 -30.00 22.38
C LYS A 375 -17.88 -29.13 22.06
N SER A 376 -17.47 -28.31 23.02
CA SER A 376 -16.26 -27.48 22.93
C SER A 376 -15.64 -27.37 24.32
N ASP A 377 -14.34 -27.06 24.37
CA ASP A 377 -13.60 -26.88 25.63
C ASP A 377 -13.60 -25.41 26.09
N ILE A 378 -14.66 -24.65 25.79
CA ILE A 378 -14.78 -23.23 26.20
C ILE A 378 -14.87 -23.13 27.71
N PHE A 379 -15.55 -24.09 28.36
CA PHE A 379 -15.61 -24.24 29.80
C PHE A 379 -15.18 -25.64 30.23
N ALA A 380 -14.40 -25.72 31.31
CA ALA A 380 -13.92 -26.99 31.83
C ALA A 380 -15.04 -27.88 32.39
N SER A 381 -16.22 -27.32 32.74
CA SER A 381 -17.37 -28.06 33.19
C SER A 381 -18.69 -27.30 33.06
N LYS A 382 -19.80 -28.00 32.99
CA LYS A 382 -21.16 -27.42 33.04
C LYS A 382 -21.39 -26.55 34.27
N GLY A 383 -20.80 -26.94 35.42
CA GLY A 383 -20.91 -26.19 36.68
C GLY A 383 -20.23 -24.81 36.58
N GLU A 384 -19.04 -24.77 35.99
CA GLU A 384 -18.33 -23.52 35.73
C GLU A 384 -19.12 -22.61 34.79
N CYS A 385 -19.62 -23.17 33.69
CA CYS A 385 -20.43 -22.42 32.73
C CYS A 385 -21.66 -21.77 33.40
N ARG A 386 -22.46 -22.56 34.15
CA ARG A 386 -23.64 -22.05 34.85
C ARG A 386 -23.31 -20.94 35.85
N LYS A 387 -22.22 -21.10 36.61
CA LYS A 387 -21.79 -20.10 37.61
C LYS A 387 -21.39 -18.80 36.93
N LEU A 388 -20.65 -18.85 35.81
CA LEU A 388 -20.25 -17.65 35.07
C LEU A 388 -21.42 -16.97 34.36
N VAL A 389 -22.38 -17.73 33.82
CA VAL A 389 -23.62 -17.19 33.24
C VAL A 389 -24.42 -16.46 34.29
N GLN A 390 -24.67 -17.09 35.48
CA GLN A 390 -25.37 -16.46 36.61
C GLN A 390 -24.68 -15.17 37.08
N GLY A 391 -23.35 -15.13 37.04
CA GLY A 391 -22.55 -13.94 37.37
C GLY A 391 -22.52 -12.87 36.25
N GLY A 392 -23.25 -13.05 35.14
CA GLY A 392 -23.27 -12.12 34.00
C GLY A 392 -21.94 -12.03 33.28
N GLY A 393 -21.06 -13.04 33.41
CA GLY A 393 -19.74 -13.07 32.80
C GLY A 393 -19.68 -13.74 31.43
N VAL A 394 -20.82 -14.09 30.83
CA VAL A 394 -20.88 -14.77 29.52
C VAL A 394 -21.82 -14.05 28.58
N SER A 395 -21.41 -13.93 27.31
CA SER A 395 -22.26 -13.44 26.23
C SER A 395 -22.22 -14.39 25.02
N LEU A 396 -23.34 -14.55 24.35
CA LEU A 396 -23.46 -15.16 23.04
C LEU A 396 -23.73 -14.04 22.01
N ASN A 397 -22.95 -13.98 20.97
CA ASN A 397 -23.08 -12.96 19.92
C ASN A 397 -23.17 -11.51 20.46
N LYS A 398 -22.36 -11.19 21.49
CA LYS A 398 -22.35 -9.90 22.22
C LYS A 398 -23.57 -9.65 23.12
N GLU A 399 -24.59 -10.50 23.12
CA GLU A 399 -25.70 -10.42 24.04
C GLU A 399 -25.40 -11.17 25.34
N LYS A 400 -25.64 -10.51 26.47
CA LYS A 400 -25.46 -11.17 27.78
C LYS A 400 -26.42 -12.35 27.92
N LEU A 401 -25.85 -13.51 28.27
CA LEU A 401 -26.64 -14.72 28.50
C LEU A 401 -27.14 -14.74 29.95
N ALA A 402 -28.44 -14.82 30.12
CA ALA A 402 -29.06 -14.86 31.41
C ALA A 402 -29.31 -16.32 31.92
N ASP A 403 -29.47 -17.26 31.01
CA ASP A 403 -29.74 -18.68 31.29
C ASP A 403 -28.79 -19.59 30.51
N ALA A 404 -28.03 -20.42 31.25
CA ALA A 404 -27.14 -21.40 30.66
C ALA A 404 -27.87 -22.56 29.94
N MET A 405 -29.16 -22.73 30.19
CA MET A 405 -30.01 -23.73 29.52
C MET A 405 -30.69 -23.18 28.26
N ARG A 406 -30.49 -21.89 27.92
CA ARG A 406 -31.02 -21.30 26.67
C ARG A 406 -30.62 -22.19 25.48
N PRO A 407 -31.59 -22.64 24.65
CA PRO A 407 -31.27 -23.37 23.44
C PRO A 407 -30.58 -22.45 22.44
N VAL A 408 -29.48 -22.94 21.86
CA VAL A 408 -28.77 -22.29 20.74
C VAL A 408 -29.20 -23.00 19.49
N THR A 409 -29.60 -22.22 18.50
CA THR A 409 -30.22 -22.70 17.25
C THR A 409 -29.56 -22.08 16.00
N ASP A 410 -29.96 -22.51 14.83
CA ASP A 410 -29.53 -21.90 13.56
C ASP A 410 -29.86 -20.41 13.46
N ALA A 411 -30.88 -19.93 14.20
CA ALA A 411 -31.25 -18.51 14.25
C ALA A 411 -30.19 -17.62 14.94
N ASP A 412 -29.34 -18.23 15.74
CA ASP A 412 -28.24 -17.52 16.43
C ASP A 412 -26.99 -17.39 15.55
N LEU A 413 -26.96 -18.03 14.38
CA LEU A 413 -25.77 -18.05 13.53
C LEU A 413 -25.49 -16.69 12.87
N ILE A 414 -24.28 -16.19 13.04
CA ILE A 414 -23.72 -15.05 12.31
C ILE A 414 -23.24 -15.56 10.95
N ALA A 415 -23.56 -14.83 9.87
CA ALA A 415 -23.29 -15.23 8.48
C ALA A 415 -23.74 -16.69 8.17
N GLY A 416 -24.78 -17.17 8.86
CA GLY A 416 -25.32 -18.52 8.70
C GLY A 416 -24.40 -19.66 9.09
N LYS A 417 -23.30 -19.39 9.82
CA LYS A 417 -22.26 -20.39 10.09
C LYS A 417 -21.55 -20.26 11.43
N TYR A 418 -21.51 -19.08 12.06
CA TYR A 418 -20.65 -18.80 13.20
C TYR A 418 -21.45 -18.41 14.45
N LEU A 419 -20.95 -18.79 15.62
CA LEU A 419 -21.38 -18.28 16.92
C LEU A 419 -20.18 -17.68 17.64
N LEU A 420 -20.34 -16.50 18.23
CA LEU A 420 -19.33 -15.86 19.03
C LEU A 420 -19.65 -16.02 20.52
N VAL A 421 -18.84 -16.78 21.23
CA VAL A 421 -18.93 -16.92 22.69
C VAL A 421 -17.90 -16.03 23.34
N GLN A 422 -18.31 -15.17 24.27
CA GLN A 422 -17.43 -14.34 25.07
C GLN A 422 -17.48 -14.77 26.55
N ARG A 423 -16.29 -15.07 27.09
CA ARG A 423 -16.09 -15.44 28.52
C ARG A 423 -15.32 -14.32 29.22
N GLY A 424 -15.98 -13.63 30.13
CA GLY A 424 -15.42 -12.43 30.74
C GLY A 424 -15.28 -11.25 29.75
N LYS A 425 -14.34 -10.34 30.03
CA LYS A 425 -14.20 -9.10 29.21
C LYS A 425 -13.34 -9.27 27.96
N LYS A 426 -12.43 -10.26 27.92
CA LYS A 426 -11.38 -10.30 26.89
C LYS A 426 -11.27 -11.62 26.12
N ASN A 427 -11.89 -12.70 26.59
CA ASN A 427 -11.73 -14.02 25.97
C ASN A 427 -12.88 -14.30 25.02
N TYR A 428 -12.56 -14.43 23.76
CA TYR A 428 -13.48 -14.76 22.68
C TYR A 428 -13.22 -16.16 22.16
N TYR A 429 -14.26 -16.83 21.71
CA TYR A 429 -14.24 -18.17 21.12
C TYR A 429 -15.21 -18.19 19.97
N LEU A 430 -14.80 -18.78 18.84
CA LEU A 430 -15.62 -18.91 17.65
C LEU A 430 -16.09 -20.36 17.52
N VAL A 431 -17.39 -20.59 17.47
CA VAL A 431 -17.97 -21.91 17.18
C VAL A 431 -18.48 -21.92 15.74
N ILE A 432 -18.06 -22.91 14.98
CA ILE A 432 -18.33 -23.07 13.55
C ILE A 432 -19.35 -24.22 13.39
N ALA A 433 -20.49 -23.93 12.76
CA ALA A 433 -21.50 -24.90 12.40
C ALA A 433 -21.14 -25.54 11.05
N GLU A 434 -21.02 -26.88 11.03
CA GLU A 434 -20.67 -27.68 9.83
C GLU A 434 -21.72 -28.73 9.52
#